data_9de3af47dcd2f8800e329fe2a10549c1
#
_entry.id   9de3af47dcd2f8800e329fe2a10549c1
#
_cell.length_a   1.000
_cell.length_b   1.000
_cell.length_c   1.000
_cell.angle_alpha   90.00
_cell.angle_beta   90.00
_cell.angle_gamma   90.00
#
_symmetry.space_group_name_H-M   'P 1'
#
loop_
_entity.id
_entity.type
_entity.pdbx_description
1 polymer ?
#
loop_
_entity_poly.entity_id
_entity_poly.type
_entity_poly.pdbx_seq_one_letter_code
_entity_poly.pdbx_strand_id
1 'polypeptide(L)'
;NHGPLSTDYIGGNYDYPEASYERRREIIEEHETYQKGLMYFIANDPRVPEQIQTEMNRWGLAKDEFVDNGHWPHQIYVREARRMIGEYVTTEHELFGHREVPHPVGMGSYSLDSHNIQRYVTPEGFVQNEGDIGVKPKAPYQIPYGSLVPKSNECENLLVPVCVSSSHIAFGSIRMEPVFMILGQSAATAASLAIEQNSSVQEIDRTILTARLLADKQVLKNLDEKN
;
A
#
# COMPACT_ATOMS: atom_id res chain seq x y z
N ASN A 1 -15.39 0.69 -4.03
CA ASN A 1 -14.82 -0.39 -3.21
C ASN A 1 -15.57 -0.58 -1.89
N HIS A 2 -16.45 0.32 -1.53
CA HIS A 2 -17.35 0.20 -0.40
C HIS A 2 -18.73 -0.23 -0.90
N GLY A 3 -19.37 -1.10 -0.18
CA GLY A 3 -20.70 -1.57 -0.50
C GLY A 3 -20.77 -3.02 -1.03
N PRO A 4 -22.00 -3.48 -1.38
CA PRO A 4 -22.24 -4.89 -1.72
C PRO A 4 -21.70 -5.30 -3.08
N LEU A 5 -21.53 -4.36 -4.02
CA LEU A 5 -20.99 -4.57 -5.35
C LEU A 5 -19.68 -3.78 -5.51
N SER A 6 -18.65 -4.45 -5.93
CA SER A 6 -17.31 -3.89 -6.07
C SER A 6 -16.54 -4.61 -7.17
N THR A 7 -15.60 -3.90 -7.81
CA THR A 7 -14.60 -4.50 -8.70
C THR A 7 -13.52 -5.26 -7.93
N ASP A 8 -13.50 -5.17 -6.61
CA ASP A 8 -12.61 -6.01 -5.78
C ASP A 8 -13.09 -7.46 -5.82
N TYR A 9 -12.25 -8.35 -6.31
CA TYR A 9 -12.49 -9.80 -6.26
C TYR A 9 -12.08 -10.30 -4.87
N ILE A 10 -12.98 -10.08 -3.89
CA ILE A 10 -12.74 -10.32 -2.46
C ILE A 10 -12.45 -11.80 -2.23
N GLY A 11 -11.29 -12.08 -1.63
CA GLY A 11 -10.82 -13.45 -1.36
C GLY A 11 -10.08 -14.13 -2.51
N GLY A 12 -10.04 -13.53 -3.71
CA GLY A 12 -9.38 -14.11 -4.88
C GLY A 12 -7.84 -14.05 -4.85
N ASN A 13 -7.23 -13.39 -3.86
CA ASN A 13 -5.81 -13.09 -3.83
C ASN A 13 -5.04 -13.68 -2.63
N TYR A 14 -5.65 -14.53 -1.82
CA TYR A 14 -5.01 -15.04 -0.60
C TYR A 14 -3.71 -15.79 -0.88
N ASP A 15 -3.67 -16.57 -1.94
CA ASP A 15 -2.48 -17.37 -2.30
C ASP A 15 -1.41 -16.53 -3.02
N TYR A 16 -1.76 -15.35 -3.56
CA TYR A 16 -0.90 -14.59 -4.47
C TYR A 16 0.53 -14.33 -3.94
N PRO A 17 0.74 -13.93 -2.68
CA PRO A 17 2.08 -13.63 -2.16
C PRO A 17 3.04 -14.82 -2.20
N GLU A 18 2.54 -16.03 -1.95
CA GLU A 18 3.33 -17.26 -1.85
C GLU A 18 3.19 -18.18 -3.08
N ALA A 19 2.36 -17.80 -4.05
CA ALA A 19 2.09 -18.61 -5.24
C ALA A 19 3.28 -18.68 -6.20
N SER A 20 3.36 -19.79 -6.95
CA SER A 20 4.25 -19.90 -8.12
C SER A 20 3.87 -18.87 -9.20
N TYR A 21 4.76 -18.65 -10.17
CA TYR A 21 4.45 -17.73 -11.28
C TYR A 21 3.25 -18.21 -12.12
N GLU A 22 3.07 -19.52 -12.27
CA GLU A 22 1.93 -20.12 -12.95
C GLU A 22 0.64 -19.80 -12.19
N ARG A 23 0.62 -20.06 -10.87
CA ARG A 23 -0.56 -19.78 -10.04
C ARG A 23 -0.88 -18.28 -9.97
N ARG A 24 0.13 -17.40 -9.92
CA ARG A 24 -0.08 -15.94 -10.00
C ARG A 24 -0.72 -15.52 -11.31
N ARG A 25 -0.34 -16.15 -12.43
CA ARG A 25 -0.96 -15.89 -13.73
C ARG A 25 -2.45 -16.27 -13.72
N GLU A 26 -2.78 -17.45 -13.22
CA GLU A 26 -4.17 -17.88 -13.05
C GLU A 26 -4.97 -16.89 -12.20
N ILE A 27 -4.42 -16.44 -11.06
CA ILE A 27 -5.07 -15.46 -10.20
C ILE A 27 -5.30 -14.13 -10.95
N ILE A 28 -4.37 -13.68 -11.77
CA ILE A 28 -4.53 -12.46 -12.59
C ILE A 28 -5.67 -12.67 -13.60
N GLU A 29 -5.72 -13.81 -14.28
CA GLU A 29 -6.77 -14.16 -15.25
C GLU A 29 -8.15 -14.27 -14.56
N GLU A 30 -8.21 -14.84 -13.36
CA GLU A 30 -9.43 -14.89 -12.55
C GLU A 30 -9.94 -13.47 -12.19
N HIS A 31 -9.05 -12.55 -11.80
CA HIS A 31 -9.38 -11.15 -11.52
C HIS A 31 -9.89 -10.42 -12.76
N GLU A 32 -9.21 -10.58 -13.89
CA GLU A 32 -9.63 -10.00 -15.17
C GLU A 32 -11.02 -10.51 -15.58
N THR A 33 -11.24 -11.82 -15.48
CA THR A 33 -12.52 -12.45 -15.79
C THR A 33 -13.63 -11.93 -14.89
N TYR A 34 -13.37 -11.85 -13.58
CA TYR A 34 -14.34 -11.30 -12.61
C TYR A 34 -14.70 -9.85 -12.93
N GLN A 35 -13.70 -8.99 -13.15
CA GLN A 35 -13.92 -7.56 -13.37
C GLN A 35 -14.64 -7.29 -14.69
N LYS A 36 -14.20 -7.92 -15.77
CA LYS A 36 -14.87 -7.82 -17.07
C LYS A 36 -16.30 -8.38 -17.02
N GLY A 37 -16.47 -9.51 -16.35
CA GLY A 37 -17.77 -10.14 -16.15
C GLY A 37 -18.73 -9.26 -15.35
N LEU A 38 -18.25 -8.59 -14.31
CA LEU A 38 -19.04 -7.65 -13.52
C LEU A 38 -19.48 -6.43 -14.37
N MET A 39 -18.56 -5.84 -15.14
CA MET A 39 -18.89 -4.72 -16.03
C MET A 39 -19.90 -5.12 -17.10
N TYR A 40 -19.73 -6.29 -17.70
CA TYR A 40 -20.67 -6.83 -18.69
C TYR A 40 -22.06 -7.08 -18.07
N PHE A 41 -22.10 -7.67 -16.87
CA PHE A 41 -23.33 -7.90 -16.15
C PHE A 41 -24.07 -6.60 -15.86
N ILE A 42 -23.38 -5.59 -15.34
CA ILE A 42 -24.00 -4.29 -15.02
C ILE A 42 -24.53 -3.61 -16.28
N ALA A 43 -23.87 -3.76 -17.40
CA ALA A 43 -24.27 -3.14 -18.68
C ALA A 43 -25.44 -3.84 -19.37
N ASN A 44 -25.64 -5.16 -19.15
CA ASN A 44 -26.51 -5.96 -20.04
C ASN A 44 -27.57 -6.80 -19.32
N ASP A 45 -27.41 -7.11 -18.03
CA ASP A 45 -28.33 -8.03 -17.36
C ASP A 45 -29.69 -7.37 -17.05
N PRO A 46 -30.82 -7.97 -17.42
CA PRO A 46 -32.17 -7.38 -17.22
C PRO A 46 -32.56 -7.18 -15.74
N ARG A 47 -31.84 -7.76 -14.79
CA ARG A 47 -32.04 -7.52 -13.35
C ARG A 47 -31.43 -6.19 -12.90
N VAL A 48 -30.55 -5.60 -13.69
CA VAL A 48 -29.94 -4.29 -13.40
C VAL A 48 -30.90 -3.19 -13.88
N PRO A 49 -31.21 -2.16 -13.08
CA PRO A 49 -32.05 -1.06 -13.49
C PRO A 49 -31.53 -0.38 -14.79
N GLU A 50 -32.43 -0.07 -15.72
CA GLU A 50 -32.12 0.50 -17.03
C GLU A 50 -31.24 1.76 -16.96
N GLN A 51 -31.48 2.60 -15.97
CA GLN A 51 -30.66 3.81 -15.74
C GLN A 51 -29.18 3.47 -15.50
N ILE A 52 -28.92 2.40 -14.73
CA ILE A 52 -27.55 1.95 -14.42
C ILE A 52 -26.92 1.31 -15.66
N GLN A 53 -27.66 0.47 -16.40
CA GLN A 53 -27.21 -0.12 -17.65
C GLN A 53 -26.82 0.99 -18.66
N THR A 54 -27.68 1.99 -18.82
CA THR A 54 -27.46 3.12 -19.73
C THR A 54 -26.20 3.89 -19.35
N GLU A 55 -25.99 4.18 -18.07
CA GLU A 55 -24.78 4.86 -17.61
C GLU A 55 -23.53 3.99 -17.81
N MET A 56 -23.57 2.71 -17.49
CA MET A 56 -22.45 1.79 -17.69
C MET A 56 -22.05 1.68 -19.17
N ASN A 57 -23.02 1.64 -20.08
CA ASN A 57 -22.79 1.56 -21.52
C ASN A 57 -22.20 2.83 -22.16
N ARG A 58 -22.07 3.93 -21.41
CA ARG A 58 -21.35 5.14 -21.86
C ARG A 58 -19.86 5.02 -21.71
N TRP A 59 -19.38 4.04 -20.92
CA TRP A 59 -17.97 3.84 -20.59
C TRP A 59 -17.41 2.62 -21.31
N GLY A 60 -16.12 2.68 -21.60
CA GLY A 60 -15.36 1.60 -22.22
C GLY A 60 -13.91 1.62 -21.76
N LEU A 61 -13.14 0.72 -22.28
CA LEU A 61 -11.69 0.73 -22.05
C LEU A 61 -11.06 1.92 -22.78
N ALA A 62 -10.02 2.52 -22.21
CA ALA A 62 -9.29 3.62 -22.82
C ALA A 62 -8.56 3.12 -24.08
N LYS A 63 -8.89 3.70 -25.25
CA LYS A 63 -8.38 3.21 -26.53
C LYS A 63 -6.92 3.55 -26.80
N ASP A 64 -6.33 4.43 -26.00
CA ASP A 64 -4.95 4.90 -26.06
C ASP A 64 -4.05 4.28 -24.97
N GLU A 65 -4.62 3.44 -24.10
CA GLU A 65 -3.87 2.73 -23.06
C GLU A 65 -3.83 1.22 -23.35
N PHE A 66 -2.74 0.56 -22.97
CA PHE A 66 -2.56 -0.90 -23.08
C PHE A 66 -2.95 -1.48 -24.44
N VAL A 67 -2.60 -0.79 -25.52
CA VAL A 67 -3.00 -1.13 -26.90
C VAL A 67 -2.53 -2.53 -27.29
N ASP A 68 -1.38 -2.95 -26.80
CA ASP A 68 -0.76 -4.27 -27.00
C ASP A 68 -1.37 -5.38 -26.14
N ASN A 69 -2.28 -5.04 -25.23
CA ASN A 69 -2.96 -6.00 -24.33
C ASN A 69 -4.49 -5.86 -24.38
N GLY A 70 -5.05 -5.51 -25.53
CA GLY A 70 -6.50 -5.37 -25.69
C GLY A 70 -7.11 -4.28 -24.82
N HIS A 71 -6.35 -3.22 -24.55
CA HIS A 71 -6.73 -2.09 -23.71
C HIS A 71 -6.97 -2.45 -22.23
N TRP A 72 -6.45 -3.59 -21.78
CA TRP A 72 -6.53 -4.03 -20.38
C TRP A 72 -5.18 -3.87 -19.69
N PRO A 73 -5.13 -3.45 -18.39
CA PRO A 73 -3.88 -3.32 -17.64
C PRO A 73 -3.06 -4.62 -17.64
N HIS A 74 -1.75 -4.51 -17.77
CA HIS A 74 -0.84 -5.67 -17.80
C HIS A 74 -0.72 -6.39 -16.46
N GLN A 75 -1.14 -5.76 -15.38
CA GLN A 75 -1.06 -6.32 -14.03
C GLN A 75 -2.24 -5.88 -13.17
N ILE A 76 -2.57 -6.70 -12.18
CA ILE A 76 -3.52 -6.33 -11.14
C ILE A 76 -2.89 -5.36 -10.15
N TYR A 77 -3.72 -4.55 -9.50
CA TYR A 77 -3.29 -3.69 -8.40
C TYR A 77 -3.10 -4.51 -7.12
N VAL A 78 -1.86 -4.65 -6.68
CA VAL A 78 -1.51 -5.35 -5.43
C VAL A 78 -1.22 -4.31 -4.36
N ARG A 79 -2.17 -4.08 -3.46
CA ARG A 79 -2.05 -3.11 -2.36
C ARG A 79 -1.09 -3.55 -1.30
N GLU A 80 -1.27 -4.79 -0.88
CA GLU A 80 -0.53 -5.40 0.20
C GLU A 80 -0.23 -6.85 -0.16
N ALA A 81 1.02 -7.26 -0.01
CA ALA A 81 1.43 -8.65 -0.13
C ALA A 81 2.35 -8.98 1.05
N ARG A 82 3.62 -8.65 0.92
CA ARG A 82 4.63 -8.89 1.94
C ARG A 82 5.12 -7.57 2.51
N ARG A 83 5.40 -7.57 3.81
CA ARG A 83 6.09 -6.49 4.51
C ARG A 83 7.30 -7.08 5.22
N MET A 84 8.37 -6.31 5.27
CA MET A 84 9.56 -6.67 6.02
C MET A 84 9.27 -6.67 7.54
N ILE A 85 9.96 -7.49 8.30
CA ILE A 85 10.08 -7.37 9.75
C ILE A 85 11.48 -6.83 10.03
N GLY A 86 11.59 -5.49 10.07
CA GLY A 86 12.86 -4.79 10.20
C GLY A 86 13.30 -4.54 11.65
N GLU A 87 14.24 -3.60 11.81
CA GLU A 87 14.66 -3.14 13.13
C GLU A 87 13.53 -2.53 13.95
N TYR A 88 12.60 -1.86 13.27
CA TYR A 88 11.43 -1.23 13.88
C TYR A 88 10.19 -1.60 13.09
N VAL A 89 9.12 -1.95 13.79
CA VAL A 89 7.81 -2.19 13.18
C VAL A 89 6.91 -1.00 13.51
N THR A 90 6.60 -0.18 12.50
CA THR A 90 5.63 0.91 12.66
C THR A 90 4.23 0.36 12.84
N THR A 91 3.52 0.86 13.83
CA THR A 91 2.16 0.46 14.17
C THR A 91 1.21 1.67 14.15
N GLU A 92 -0.06 1.47 14.42
CA GLU A 92 -1.04 2.55 14.58
C GLU A 92 -0.68 3.51 15.74
N HIS A 93 0.12 3.07 16.70
CA HIS A 93 0.51 3.92 17.83
C HIS A 93 1.36 5.12 17.38
N GLU A 94 2.27 4.94 16.43
CA GLU A 94 3.04 6.04 15.83
C GLU A 94 2.11 6.94 15.01
N LEU A 95 1.18 6.36 14.25
CA LEU A 95 0.28 7.08 13.36
C LEU A 95 -0.70 7.99 14.13
N PHE A 96 -1.10 7.57 15.32
CA PHE A 96 -1.98 8.35 16.20
C PHE A 96 -1.23 9.23 17.21
N GLY A 97 0.10 9.23 17.19
CA GLY A 97 0.94 10.00 18.12
C GLY A 97 0.94 9.46 19.55
N HIS A 98 0.59 8.18 19.73
CA HIS A 98 0.64 7.53 21.05
C HIS A 98 2.05 7.03 21.40
N ARG A 99 2.95 7.04 20.44
CA ARG A 99 4.36 6.66 20.60
C ARG A 99 5.24 7.60 19.78
N GLU A 100 6.36 8.02 20.39
CA GLU A 100 7.39 8.80 19.71
C GLU A 100 8.08 7.97 18.63
N VAL A 101 8.37 8.62 17.50
CA VAL A 101 9.03 8.00 16.35
C VAL A 101 10.53 8.25 16.41
N PRO A 102 11.36 7.20 16.57
CA PRO A 102 12.81 7.34 16.58
C PRO A 102 13.34 7.61 15.18
N HIS A 103 14.22 8.61 15.05
CA HIS A 103 14.92 8.92 13.79
C HIS A 103 13.98 8.99 12.57
N PRO A 104 13.05 9.95 12.52
CA PRO A 104 12.10 10.05 11.43
C PRO A 104 12.80 10.36 10.10
N VAL A 105 12.34 9.72 9.03
CA VAL A 105 12.88 9.86 7.67
C VAL A 105 11.83 10.22 6.63
N GLY A 106 10.61 10.43 7.03
CA GLY A 106 9.52 10.86 6.18
C GLY A 106 8.23 11.05 6.96
N MET A 107 7.21 11.57 6.27
CA MET A 107 5.89 11.84 6.81
C MET A 107 4.82 11.12 5.99
N GLY A 108 3.74 10.70 6.66
CA GLY A 108 2.51 10.22 6.05
C GLY A 108 1.30 10.92 6.66
N SER A 109 0.15 10.89 5.97
CA SER A 109 -1.08 11.54 6.47
C SER A 109 -2.38 10.91 5.97
N TYR A 110 -2.29 9.82 5.21
CA TYR A 110 -3.47 9.15 4.66
C TYR A 110 -4.26 8.42 5.76
N SER A 111 -5.52 8.12 5.48
CA SER A 111 -6.32 7.27 6.36
C SER A 111 -5.74 5.87 6.47
N LEU A 112 -5.90 5.24 7.63
CA LEU A 112 -5.74 3.79 7.75
C LEU A 112 -6.90 3.17 6.97
N ASP A 113 -6.61 2.71 5.76
CA ASP A 113 -7.58 2.24 4.79
C ASP A 113 -7.29 0.78 4.44
N SER A 114 -8.25 -0.08 4.72
CA SER A 114 -8.25 -1.48 4.30
C SER A 114 -9.56 -1.79 3.61
N HIS A 115 -9.48 -2.46 2.47
CA HIS A 115 -10.66 -2.97 1.79
C HIS A 115 -11.15 -4.27 2.41
N ASN A 116 -12.36 -4.68 2.03
CA ASN A 116 -12.92 -5.95 2.49
C ASN A 116 -11.97 -7.11 2.22
N ILE A 117 -11.71 -7.91 3.25
CA ILE A 117 -10.81 -9.06 3.20
C ILE A 117 -11.56 -10.31 2.76
N GLN A 118 -12.80 -10.47 3.24
CA GLN A 118 -13.62 -11.62 2.88
C GLN A 118 -15.08 -11.25 2.64
N ARG A 119 -15.74 -12.14 1.91
CA ARG A 119 -17.19 -12.15 1.68
C ARG A 119 -17.71 -13.53 2.03
N TYR A 120 -18.77 -13.59 2.81
CA TYR A 120 -19.35 -14.86 3.24
C TYR A 120 -20.89 -14.77 3.31
N VAL A 121 -21.53 -15.93 3.40
CA VAL A 121 -22.97 -16.02 3.62
C VAL A 121 -23.21 -16.27 5.11
N THR A 122 -24.01 -15.42 5.73
CA THR A 122 -24.38 -15.58 7.15
C THR A 122 -25.30 -16.79 7.36
N PRO A 123 -25.46 -17.29 8.60
CA PRO A 123 -26.41 -18.37 8.90
C PRO A 123 -27.84 -18.07 8.45
N GLU A 124 -28.23 -16.80 8.40
CA GLU A 124 -29.55 -16.33 7.97
C GLU A 124 -29.68 -16.23 6.44
N GLY A 125 -28.62 -16.52 5.68
CA GLY A 125 -28.61 -16.53 4.22
C GLY A 125 -28.29 -15.19 3.56
N PHE A 126 -27.78 -14.20 4.28
CA PHE A 126 -27.37 -12.90 3.73
C PHE A 126 -25.89 -12.89 3.36
N VAL A 127 -25.53 -12.18 2.29
CA VAL A 127 -24.14 -11.92 1.93
C VAL A 127 -23.60 -10.78 2.78
N GLN A 128 -22.44 -11.00 3.41
CA GLN A 128 -21.76 -10.02 4.23
C GLN A 128 -20.30 -9.91 3.83
N ASN A 129 -19.78 -8.67 3.81
CA ASN A 129 -18.37 -8.36 3.66
C ASN A 129 -17.74 -8.07 5.03
N GLU A 130 -16.45 -8.33 5.16
CA GLU A 130 -15.68 -8.11 6.39
C GLU A 130 -14.28 -7.62 6.08
N GLY A 131 -13.75 -6.75 6.97
CA GLY A 131 -12.37 -6.28 6.94
C GLY A 131 -12.17 -4.86 6.40
N ASP A 132 -13.23 -4.14 6.09
CA ASP A 132 -13.17 -2.73 5.71
C ASP A 132 -12.81 -1.85 6.92
N ILE A 133 -11.78 -1.02 6.77
CA ILE A 133 -11.30 -0.08 7.80
C ILE A 133 -11.06 1.27 7.14
N GLY A 134 -11.59 2.33 7.75
CA GLY A 134 -11.41 3.70 7.29
C GLY A 134 -11.28 4.65 8.50
N VAL A 135 -10.08 4.77 9.07
CA VAL A 135 -9.81 5.64 10.22
C VAL A 135 -8.72 6.65 9.87
N LYS A 136 -8.99 7.94 10.07
CA LYS A 136 -8.06 9.00 9.73
C LYS A 136 -7.18 9.38 10.93
N PRO A 137 -5.85 9.47 10.78
CA PRO A 137 -4.97 10.10 11.77
C PRO A 137 -5.38 11.55 12.03
N LYS A 138 -5.20 12.04 13.25
CA LYS A 138 -5.55 13.41 13.63
C LYS A 138 -4.65 14.46 12.97
N ALA A 139 -3.40 14.09 12.65
CA ALA A 139 -2.39 14.93 12.04
C ALA A 139 -1.45 14.07 11.17
N PRO A 140 -0.63 14.68 10.29
CA PRO A 140 0.48 13.98 9.66
C PRO A 140 1.39 13.32 10.70
N TYR A 141 1.86 12.11 10.41
CA TYR A 141 2.69 11.31 11.31
C TYR A 141 4.06 11.03 10.70
N GLN A 142 5.03 10.74 11.54
CA GLN A 142 6.39 10.44 11.17
C GLN A 142 6.58 8.93 10.89
N ILE A 143 7.55 8.60 10.02
CA ILE A 143 7.93 7.22 9.70
C ILE A 143 9.40 7.04 10.11
N PRO A 144 9.72 6.03 10.96
CA PRO A 144 11.06 5.83 11.49
C PRO A 144 12.01 5.18 10.46
N TYR A 145 13.30 5.51 10.55
CA TYR A 145 14.35 4.88 9.74
C TYR A 145 14.38 3.35 9.90
N GLY A 146 14.24 2.87 11.12
CA GLY A 146 14.27 1.43 11.42
C GLY A 146 13.22 0.60 10.70
N SER A 147 12.17 1.24 10.13
CA SER A 147 11.19 0.56 9.29
C SER A 147 11.68 0.31 7.86
N LEU A 148 12.77 0.96 7.44
CA LEU A 148 13.37 0.78 6.11
C LEU A 148 14.48 -0.26 6.07
N VAL A 149 15.00 -0.68 7.23
CA VAL A 149 16.16 -1.57 7.32
C VAL A 149 15.79 -2.91 7.95
N PRO A 150 16.29 -4.04 7.41
CA PRO A 150 16.17 -5.33 8.06
C PRO A 150 17.00 -5.36 9.35
N LYS A 151 16.86 -6.42 10.13
CA LYS A 151 17.75 -6.66 11.26
C LYS A 151 19.18 -6.91 10.76
N SER A 152 20.16 -6.40 11.47
CA SER A 152 21.59 -6.48 11.04
C SER A 152 22.07 -7.92 10.84
N ASN A 153 21.57 -8.87 11.62
CA ASN A 153 21.89 -10.29 11.49
C ASN A 153 21.24 -10.98 10.25
N GLU A 154 20.37 -10.29 9.52
CA GLU A 154 19.68 -10.81 8.33
C GLU A 154 20.28 -10.22 7.06
N CYS A 155 20.50 -8.91 7.00
CA CYS A 155 21.07 -8.24 5.83
C CYS A 155 21.62 -6.84 6.20
N GLU A 156 22.88 -6.56 5.85
CA GLU A 156 23.57 -5.33 6.23
C GLU A 156 23.53 -4.22 5.16
N ASN A 157 23.05 -4.50 3.96
CA ASN A 157 23.12 -3.60 2.80
C ASN A 157 21.80 -3.49 2.02
N LEU A 158 20.68 -3.66 2.68
CA LEU A 158 19.33 -3.58 2.08
C LEU A 158 18.53 -2.44 2.71
N LEU A 159 17.85 -1.68 1.85
CA LEU A 159 16.86 -0.66 2.24
C LEU A 159 15.55 -0.92 1.50
N VAL A 160 14.43 -0.92 2.22
CA VAL A 160 13.11 -1.36 1.73
C VAL A 160 12.09 -0.22 1.86
N PRO A 161 11.97 0.70 0.88
CA PRO A 161 11.08 1.85 0.98
C PRO A 161 9.61 1.55 0.64
N VAL A 162 9.29 0.40 0.02
CA VAL A 162 7.92 0.03 -0.38
C VAL A 162 7.32 -1.00 0.55
N CYS A 163 7.95 -2.17 0.69
CA CYS A 163 7.51 -3.22 1.60
C CYS A 163 8.00 -2.96 3.03
N VAL A 164 7.79 -1.75 3.52
CA VAL A 164 8.33 -1.28 4.81
C VAL A 164 7.87 -2.13 5.99
N SER A 165 8.68 -2.14 7.04
CA SER A 165 8.38 -2.84 8.28
C SER A 165 7.26 -2.12 9.04
N SER A 166 6.04 -2.63 8.93
CA SER A 166 4.86 -2.08 9.59
C SER A 166 3.80 -3.14 9.87
N SER A 167 2.90 -2.85 10.81
CA SER A 167 1.68 -3.64 10.96
C SER A 167 0.77 -3.47 9.74
N HIS A 168 -0.15 -4.42 9.52
CA HIS A 168 -1.15 -4.32 8.45
C HIS A 168 -1.92 -2.99 8.52
N ILE A 169 -2.35 -2.62 9.71
CA ILE A 169 -3.15 -1.41 9.93
C ILE A 169 -2.36 -0.12 9.64
N ALA A 170 -1.09 -0.04 10.03
CA ALA A 170 -0.23 1.09 9.72
C ALA A 170 0.09 1.16 8.24
N PHE A 171 0.32 0.02 7.59
CA PHE A 171 0.60 -0.03 6.15
C PHE A 171 -0.58 0.48 5.32
N GLY A 172 -1.82 0.27 5.77
CA GLY A 172 -3.02 0.83 5.14
C GLY A 172 -2.97 2.34 4.93
N SER A 173 -2.18 3.07 5.74
CA SER A 173 -1.92 4.51 5.60
C SER A 173 -0.59 4.81 4.90
N ILE A 174 0.48 4.06 5.20
CA ILE A 174 1.83 4.32 4.68
C ILE A 174 1.92 4.04 3.17
N ARG A 175 1.18 3.08 2.65
CA ARG A 175 1.25 2.51 1.29
C ARG A 175 0.95 3.47 0.13
N MET A 176 0.88 4.75 0.37
CA MET A 176 0.66 5.74 -0.69
C MET A 176 1.94 5.98 -1.49
N GLU A 177 1.81 6.04 -2.82
CA GLU A 177 2.94 6.22 -3.74
C GLU A 177 3.79 7.46 -3.41
N PRO A 178 3.21 8.62 -3.07
CA PRO A 178 4.03 9.77 -2.64
C PRO A 178 4.85 9.49 -1.38
N VAL A 179 4.35 8.69 -0.45
CA VAL A 179 5.10 8.27 0.74
C VAL A 179 6.25 7.35 0.35
N PHE A 180 6.04 6.40 -0.56
CA PHE A 180 7.11 5.56 -1.09
C PHE A 180 8.20 6.36 -1.79
N MET A 181 7.85 7.44 -2.51
CA MET A 181 8.83 8.34 -3.13
C MET A 181 9.67 9.06 -2.07
N ILE A 182 9.04 9.57 -0.99
CA ILE A 182 9.72 10.18 0.15
C ILE A 182 10.68 9.18 0.81
N LEU A 183 10.21 7.97 1.09
CA LEU A 183 11.02 6.91 1.70
C LEU A 183 12.13 6.44 0.77
N GLY A 184 11.91 6.43 -0.55
CA GLY A 184 12.91 6.15 -1.57
C GLY A 184 14.06 7.17 -1.56
N GLN A 185 13.76 8.46 -1.46
CA GLN A 185 14.77 9.51 -1.29
C GLN A 185 15.57 9.29 0.00
N SER A 186 14.90 9.02 1.11
CA SER A 186 15.57 8.77 2.40
C SER A 186 16.46 7.54 2.35
N ALA A 187 15.99 6.46 1.71
CA ALA A 187 16.76 5.23 1.51
C ALA A 187 18.01 5.48 0.65
N ALA A 188 17.89 6.23 -0.44
CA ALA A 188 19.02 6.56 -1.31
C ALA A 188 20.06 7.41 -0.57
N THR A 189 19.63 8.42 0.20
CA THR A 189 20.51 9.24 1.02
C THR A 189 21.23 8.41 2.09
N ALA A 190 20.52 7.49 2.74
CA ALA A 190 21.10 6.57 3.72
C ALA A 190 22.11 5.59 3.09
N ALA A 191 21.81 5.06 1.90
CA ALA A 191 22.73 4.19 1.17
C ALA A 191 24.02 4.91 0.80
N SER A 192 23.94 6.15 0.32
CA SER A 192 25.11 7.00 0.04
C SER A 192 25.95 7.20 1.31
N LEU A 193 25.29 7.51 2.42
CA LEU A 193 25.96 7.69 3.71
C LEU A 193 26.65 6.40 4.20
N ALA A 194 26.00 5.25 4.06
CA ALA A 194 26.59 3.95 4.43
C ALA A 194 27.89 3.67 3.63
N ILE A 195 27.88 3.96 2.32
CA ILE A 195 29.06 3.84 1.46
C ILE A 195 30.17 4.79 1.91
N GLU A 196 29.85 6.05 2.16
CA GLU A 196 30.85 7.07 2.61
C GLU A 196 31.46 6.71 3.96
N GLN A 197 30.67 6.13 4.87
CA GLN A 197 31.13 5.74 6.20
C GLN A 197 31.73 4.33 6.24
N ASN A 198 31.67 3.59 5.13
CA ASN A 198 32.05 2.18 5.05
C ASN A 198 31.41 1.35 6.19
N SER A 199 30.10 1.54 6.38
CA SER A 199 29.30 0.92 7.44
C SER A 199 28.09 0.17 6.87
N SER A 200 27.48 -0.67 7.69
CA SER A 200 26.14 -1.22 7.37
C SER A 200 25.09 -0.13 7.33
N VAL A 201 23.94 -0.39 6.68
CA VAL A 201 22.83 0.57 6.67
C VAL A 201 22.21 0.76 8.05
N GLN A 202 22.40 -0.18 8.98
CA GLN A 202 21.95 -0.07 10.36
C GLN A 202 22.85 0.83 11.23
N GLU A 203 24.14 0.93 10.89
CA GLU A 203 25.18 1.62 11.69
C GLU A 203 25.48 3.04 11.22
N ILE A 204 24.82 3.53 10.19
CA ILE A 204 25.03 4.91 9.71
C ILE A 204 24.72 5.92 10.83
N ASP A 205 25.43 7.06 10.80
CA ASP A 205 25.13 8.18 11.68
C ASP A 205 23.78 8.81 11.30
N ARG A 206 22.76 8.53 12.10
CA ARG A 206 21.38 8.99 11.87
C ARG A 206 21.24 10.50 12.07
N THR A 207 22.14 11.15 12.80
CA THR A 207 22.17 12.61 12.92
C THR A 207 22.60 13.25 11.59
N ILE A 208 23.62 12.68 10.96
CA ILE A 208 24.08 13.14 9.64
C ILE A 208 22.99 12.87 8.59
N LEU A 209 22.32 11.70 8.64
CA LEU A 209 21.21 11.41 7.75
C LEU A 209 20.11 12.47 7.88
N THR A 210 19.65 12.76 9.10
CA THR A 210 18.63 13.78 9.38
C THR A 210 19.05 15.15 8.83
N ALA A 211 20.31 15.55 9.05
CA ALA A 211 20.83 16.83 8.56
C ALA A 211 20.81 16.91 7.02
N ARG A 212 21.16 15.83 6.31
CA ARG A 212 21.12 15.76 4.84
C ARG A 212 19.68 15.86 4.32
N LEU A 213 18.76 15.08 4.90
CA LEU A 213 17.35 15.11 4.51
C LEU A 213 16.74 16.51 4.69
N LEU A 214 17.05 17.18 5.79
CA LEU A 214 16.61 18.57 6.02
C LEU A 214 17.26 19.57 5.04
N ALA A 215 18.54 19.41 4.70
CA ALA A 215 19.22 20.24 3.69
C ALA A 215 18.56 20.07 2.31
N ASP A 216 18.10 18.87 1.98
CA ASP A 216 17.33 18.54 0.77
C ASP A 216 15.85 18.97 0.87
N LYS A 217 15.48 19.70 1.92
CA LYS A 217 14.13 20.22 2.19
C LYS A 217 13.06 19.13 2.42
N GLN A 218 13.46 17.95 2.83
CA GLN A 218 12.51 16.92 3.20
C GLN A 218 11.82 17.27 4.53
N VAL A 219 10.51 17.09 4.58
CA VAL A 219 9.71 17.37 5.78
C VAL A 219 9.77 16.16 6.71
N LEU A 220 10.32 16.34 7.91
CA LEU A 220 10.50 15.27 8.90
C LEU A 220 9.66 15.47 10.17
N LYS A 221 8.93 16.58 10.27
CA LYS A 221 8.04 16.88 11.40
C LYS A 221 6.81 17.65 10.92
N ASN A 222 5.75 17.62 11.71
CA ASN A 222 4.57 18.41 11.41
C ASN A 222 4.89 19.91 11.44
N LEU A 223 4.52 20.63 10.37
CA LEU A 223 4.77 22.07 10.26
C LEU A 223 3.83 22.91 11.12
N ASP A 224 2.70 22.33 11.56
CA ASP A 224 1.69 23.01 12.39
C ASP A 224 1.99 22.91 13.90
N GLU A 225 2.95 22.12 14.31
CA GLU A 225 3.46 22.12 15.69
C GLU A 225 4.31 23.37 15.91
N LYS A 226 3.65 24.44 16.36
CA LYS A 226 4.34 25.61 16.91
C LYS A 226 5.14 25.17 18.13
N ASN A 227 6.45 25.44 18.11
CA ASN A 227 7.38 25.30 19.22
C ASN A 227 6.83 25.92 20.52
#